data_3a941e6587d136b93d481b26997c2600
#
_entry.id   3a941e6587d136b93d481b26997c2600
#
_cell.length_a   1.000
_cell.length_b   1.000
_cell.length_c   1.000
_cell.angle_alpha   90.00
_cell.angle_beta   90.00
_cell.angle_gamma   90.00
#
_symmetry.space_group_name_H-M   'P 1'
#
loop_
_entity.id
_entity.type
_entity.pdbx_description
1 polymer ?
#
loop_
_entity_poly.entity_id
_entity_poly.type
_entity_poly.pdbx_seq_one_letter_code
_entity_poly.pdbx_strand_id
1 'polypeptide(L)'
;MTKPSQPIKIIFFDIDETLYVKSKTYIPDSITQQVIPQLKEKGIIPAIATGRNFGGFPQALKPLIGEHGFELFVTINGQYNFYKDKMISQYGLTIAQIERCIEKLNALGIAYAFVTPEEIAVSEENPIVRAATAPIKTDYVVDPKFYLKSTAVQMLAFYPESRDEEIRASGLLLDELKAVRWNQNAVDILRIENSKARGIEDVIRHFGLNIENAMAFGDGFNDLEMFDTVGFSVAMGNAEEELKQRADYVTKHIEEDGILYALKEFKIL
;
A
#
# COMPACT_ATOMS: atom_id res chain seq x y z
N MET A 1 -22.32 -13.97 12.14
CA MET A 1 -21.25 -12.95 12.14
C MET A 1 -19.96 -13.66 12.46
N THR A 2 -19.05 -13.71 11.52
CA THR A 2 -17.70 -14.26 11.74
C THR A 2 -16.98 -13.40 12.77
N LYS A 3 -16.19 -13.98 13.66
CA LYS A 3 -15.42 -13.26 14.68
C LYS A 3 -13.97 -13.70 14.60
N PRO A 4 -13.02 -12.87 15.03
CA PRO A 4 -11.62 -13.28 15.14
C PRO A 4 -11.50 -14.60 15.93
N SER A 5 -10.79 -15.56 15.39
CA SER A 5 -10.61 -16.88 15.99
C SER A 5 -9.61 -16.88 17.14
N GLN A 6 -8.71 -15.88 17.17
CA GLN A 6 -7.67 -15.67 18.17
C GLN A 6 -7.66 -14.21 18.64
N PRO A 7 -7.06 -13.92 19.79
CA PRO A 7 -6.86 -12.54 20.23
C PRO A 7 -6.03 -11.75 19.23
N ILE A 8 -6.54 -10.61 18.79
CA ILE A 8 -5.85 -9.70 17.88
C ILE A 8 -4.67 -9.03 18.62
N LYS A 9 -3.50 -9.07 18.00
CA LYS A 9 -2.25 -8.48 18.51
C LYS A 9 -1.69 -7.40 17.60
N ILE A 10 -2.06 -7.42 16.32
CA ILE A 10 -1.62 -6.48 15.31
C ILE A 10 -2.76 -6.18 14.36
N ILE A 11 -2.89 -4.91 13.98
CA ILE A 11 -3.90 -4.47 13.02
C ILE A 11 -3.23 -3.67 11.91
N PHE A 12 -3.39 -4.12 10.68
CA PHE A 12 -2.93 -3.44 9.50
C PHE A 12 -4.03 -2.55 8.92
N PHE A 13 -3.68 -1.33 8.60
CA PHE A 13 -4.57 -0.36 7.98
C PHE A 13 -4.00 0.08 6.64
N ASP A 14 -4.81 0.02 5.58
CA ASP A 14 -4.49 0.78 4.38
C ASP A 14 -4.65 2.29 4.66
N ILE A 15 -4.09 3.13 3.78
CA ILE A 15 -4.14 4.59 3.95
C ILE A 15 -5.35 5.18 3.21
N ASP A 16 -5.32 5.10 1.88
CA ASP A 16 -6.27 5.80 1.01
C ASP A 16 -7.66 5.21 1.16
N GLU A 17 -8.68 6.04 1.43
CA GLU A 17 -10.08 5.64 1.64
C GLU A 17 -10.32 4.60 2.75
N THR A 18 -9.27 4.31 3.55
CA THR A 18 -9.35 3.48 4.77
C THR A 18 -9.05 4.30 6.03
N LEU A 19 -7.84 4.88 6.15
CA LEU A 19 -7.49 5.83 7.22
C LEU A 19 -7.68 7.28 6.78
N TYR A 20 -7.52 7.58 5.50
CA TYR A 20 -7.42 8.90 4.93
C TYR A 20 -8.48 9.14 3.87
N VAL A 21 -9.37 10.12 4.11
CA VAL A 21 -10.38 10.57 3.13
C VAL A 21 -9.69 11.45 2.11
N LYS A 22 -9.37 10.88 0.95
CA LYS A 22 -8.53 11.50 -0.08
C LYS A 22 -9.16 12.77 -0.67
N SER A 23 -10.45 12.72 -0.94
CA SER A 23 -11.19 13.85 -1.53
C SER A 23 -11.27 15.09 -0.63
N LYS A 24 -11.18 14.89 0.69
CA LYS A 24 -11.28 15.94 1.73
C LYS A 24 -9.97 16.16 2.49
N THR A 25 -8.94 15.38 2.19
CA THR A 25 -7.58 15.48 2.73
C THR A 25 -7.47 15.45 4.27
N TYR A 26 -8.26 14.59 4.94
CA TYR A 26 -8.24 14.44 6.40
C TYR A 26 -8.30 12.97 6.84
N ILE A 27 -7.95 12.74 8.09
CA ILE A 27 -8.13 11.47 8.82
C ILE A 27 -9.26 11.70 9.85
N PRO A 28 -10.28 10.80 9.96
CA PRO A 28 -11.33 10.93 10.96
C PRO A 28 -10.77 11.09 12.37
N ASP A 29 -11.34 12.02 13.13
CA ASP A 29 -10.89 12.30 14.51
C ASP A 29 -10.93 11.07 15.42
N SER A 30 -11.84 10.15 15.18
CA SER A 30 -11.94 8.88 15.92
C SER A 30 -10.64 8.07 15.83
N ILE A 31 -9.92 8.12 14.72
CA ILE A 31 -8.64 7.42 14.54
C ILE A 31 -7.60 7.98 15.49
N THR A 32 -7.46 9.31 15.50
CA THR A 32 -6.42 10.01 16.28
C THR A 32 -6.74 10.05 17.77
N GLN A 33 -8.02 10.20 18.13
CA GLN A 33 -8.44 10.45 19.52
C GLN A 33 -8.85 9.18 20.26
N GLN A 34 -9.26 8.13 19.54
CA GLN A 34 -9.79 6.91 20.17
C GLN A 34 -9.06 5.65 19.69
N VAL A 35 -9.01 5.38 18.38
CA VAL A 35 -8.52 4.09 17.85
C VAL A 35 -7.06 3.88 18.22
N ILE A 36 -6.17 4.74 17.76
CA ILE A 36 -4.72 4.53 17.94
C ILE A 36 -4.33 4.55 19.43
N PRO A 37 -4.77 5.52 20.27
CA PRO A 37 -4.44 5.50 21.69
C PRO A 37 -4.91 4.22 22.42
N GLN A 38 -6.15 3.79 22.19
CA GLN A 38 -6.69 2.61 22.88
C GLN A 38 -6.04 1.30 22.39
N LEU A 39 -5.69 1.17 21.10
CA LEU A 39 -4.92 0.01 20.61
C LEU A 39 -3.58 -0.08 21.34
N LYS A 40 -2.86 1.04 21.43
CA LYS A 40 -1.57 1.09 22.12
C LYS A 40 -1.69 0.78 23.60
N GLU A 41 -2.69 1.31 24.30
CA GLU A 41 -2.98 1.02 25.72
C GLU A 41 -3.22 -0.49 25.94
N LYS A 42 -3.90 -1.15 25.00
CA LYS A 42 -4.15 -2.60 25.04
C LYS A 42 -2.98 -3.46 24.56
N GLY A 43 -1.86 -2.85 24.14
CA GLY A 43 -0.71 -3.56 23.63
C GLY A 43 -0.94 -4.19 22.24
N ILE A 44 -1.92 -3.67 21.48
CA ILE A 44 -2.18 -4.07 20.10
C ILE A 44 -1.38 -3.14 19.19
N ILE A 45 -0.61 -3.71 18.28
CA ILE A 45 0.29 -2.97 17.38
C ILE A 45 -0.51 -2.38 16.21
N PRO A 46 -0.66 -1.06 16.08
CA PRO A 46 -1.19 -0.47 14.87
C PRO A 46 -0.08 -0.43 13.80
N ALA A 47 -0.38 -0.91 12.61
CA ALA A 47 0.53 -0.97 11.48
C ALA A 47 -0.11 -0.38 10.21
N ILE A 48 0.69 0.22 9.34
CA ILE A 48 0.25 0.66 8.02
C ILE A 48 0.62 -0.39 6.98
N ALA A 49 -0.30 -0.70 6.04
CA ALA A 49 -0.06 -1.54 4.88
C ALA A 49 -0.57 -0.84 3.62
N THR A 50 0.33 -0.29 2.80
CA THR A 50 -0.03 0.63 1.71
C THR A 50 0.80 0.41 0.44
N GLY A 51 0.23 0.82 -0.71
CA GLY A 51 0.97 0.96 -1.97
C GLY A 51 1.90 2.17 -2.02
N ARG A 52 1.69 3.17 -1.15
CA ARG A 52 2.54 4.35 -1.09
C ARG A 52 3.93 4.03 -0.57
N ASN A 53 4.94 4.78 -1.05
CA ASN A 53 6.21 4.89 -0.35
C ASN A 53 6.08 5.84 0.86
N PHE A 54 7.01 5.79 1.79
CA PHE A 54 6.98 6.60 3.01
C PHE A 54 7.01 8.11 2.72
N GLY A 55 7.84 8.53 1.77
CA GLY A 55 7.88 9.93 1.31
C GLY A 55 6.57 10.44 0.71
N GLY A 56 5.71 9.55 0.21
CA GLY A 56 4.39 9.86 -0.35
C GLY A 56 3.22 9.82 0.64
N PHE A 57 3.47 9.72 1.94
CA PHE A 57 2.40 9.70 2.95
C PHE A 57 1.67 11.04 3.02
N PRO A 58 0.33 11.03 3.17
CA PRO A 58 -0.46 12.24 3.33
C PRO A 58 0.02 13.09 4.51
N GLN A 59 -0.02 14.41 4.37
CA GLN A 59 0.36 15.32 5.46
C GLN A 59 -0.46 15.08 6.74
N ALA A 60 -1.75 14.74 6.59
CA ALA A 60 -2.63 14.43 7.71
C ALA A 60 -2.20 13.18 8.51
N LEU A 61 -1.42 12.28 7.92
CA LEU A 61 -0.93 11.07 8.59
C LEU A 61 0.36 11.33 9.40
N LYS A 62 1.16 12.33 9.03
CA LYS A 62 2.46 12.61 9.67
C LYS A 62 2.40 12.77 11.19
N PRO A 63 1.40 13.44 11.78
CA PRO A 63 1.29 13.56 13.24
C PRO A 63 1.04 12.22 13.96
N LEU A 64 0.60 11.19 13.22
CA LEU A 64 0.35 9.85 13.76
C LEU A 64 1.54 8.90 13.60
N ILE A 65 2.68 9.38 13.09
CA ILE A 65 3.90 8.59 12.94
C ILE A 65 4.78 8.76 14.17
N GLY A 66 5.20 7.67 14.79
CA GLY A 66 6.11 7.65 15.94
C GLY A 66 5.51 6.91 17.14
N GLU A 67 6.14 7.09 18.30
CA GLU A 67 5.89 6.30 19.52
C GLU A 67 4.43 6.25 19.96
N HIS A 68 3.69 7.35 19.80
CA HIS A 68 2.27 7.44 20.19
C HIS A 68 1.31 7.06 19.04
N GLY A 69 1.84 6.64 17.89
CA GLY A 69 1.08 6.32 16.70
C GLY A 69 1.60 5.07 16.00
N PHE A 70 1.79 5.20 14.69
CA PHE A 70 2.32 4.13 13.85
C PHE A 70 3.85 4.11 13.88
N GLU A 71 4.41 2.96 14.17
CA GLU A 71 5.85 2.71 14.12
C GLU A 71 6.19 1.54 13.18
N LEU A 72 5.17 0.86 12.66
CA LEU A 72 5.30 -0.33 11.83
C LEU A 72 4.65 -0.09 10.46
N PHE A 73 5.40 -0.37 9.40
CA PHE A 73 5.03 -0.01 8.05
C PHE A 73 5.33 -1.12 7.06
N VAL A 74 4.33 -1.51 6.31
CA VAL A 74 4.39 -2.34 5.12
C VAL A 74 4.10 -1.41 3.94
N THR A 75 5.13 -0.96 3.23
CA THR A 75 5.03 0.08 2.20
C THR A 75 5.34 -0.47 0.81
N ILE A 76 4.94 0.30 -0.22
CA ILE A 76 5.19 -0.04 -1.62
C ILE A 76 4.70 -1.47 -1.93
N ASN A 77 3.42 -1.75 -1.55
CA ASN A 77 2.82 -3.08 -1.71
C ASN A 77 3.68 -4.21 -1.10
N GLY A 78 4.21 -3.99 0.12
CA GLY A 78 5.02 -4.98 0.82
C GLY A 78 6.47 -5.10 0.36
N GLN A 79 6.92 -4.23 -0.54
CA GLN A 79 8.29 -4.29 -1.07
C GLN A 79 9.33 -3.61 -0.18
N TYR A 80 8.90 -2.75 0.76
CA TYR A 80 9.76 -2.18 1.79
C TYR A 80 9.04 -2.13 3.13
N ASN A 81 9.50 -2.93 4.08
CA ASN A 81 8.86 -3.16 5.36
C ASN A 81 9.81 -2.81 6.50
N PHE A 82 9.35 -2.01 7.45
CA PHE A 82 10.20 -1.54 8.54
C PHE A 82 9.42 -1.28 9.83
N TYR A 83 10.13 -1.41 10.95
CA TYR A 83 9.64 -1.09 12.29
C TYR A 83 10.56 -0.05 12.93
N LYS A 84 10.00 1.10 13.29
CA LYS A 84 10.78 2.28 13.71
C LYS A 84 11.78 2.61 12.57
N ASP A 85 13.07 2.63 12.88
CA ASP A 85 14.12 2.93 11.91
C ASP A 85 14.81 1.66 11.35
N LYS A 86 14.26 0.46 11.65
CA LYS A 86 14.88 -0.81 11.27
C LYS A 86 14.10 -1.49 10.16
N MET A 87 14.77 -1.72 9.04
CA MET A 87 14.24 -2.52 7.95
C MET A 87 14.00 -3.96 8.42
N ILE A 88 12.81 -4.49 8.15
CA ILE A 88 12.43 -5.90 8.34
C ILE A 88 12.75 -6.68 7.07
N SER A 89 12.27 -6.20 5.93
CA SER A 89 12.51 -6.83 4.62
C SER A 89 12.40 -5.83 3.48
N GLN A 90 13.09 -6.13 2.37
CA GLN A 90 13.05 -5.34 1.15
C GLN A 90 13.08 -6.26 -0.08
N TYR A 91 12.23 -5.98 -1.06
CA TYR A 91 12.06 -6.75 -2.28
C TYR A 91 12.06 -5.83 -3.49
N GLY A 92 13.25 -5.53 -3.98
CA GLY A 92 13.42 -4.64 -5.14
C GLY A 92 13.48 -5.38 -6.47
N LEU A 93 13.39 -4.61 -7.54
CA LEU A 93 13.73 -5.06 -8.88
C LEU A 93 15.25 -5.14 -9.04
N THR A 94 15.73 -6.13 -9.78
CA THR A 94 17.13 -6.18 -10.18
C THR A 94 17.42 -5.14 -11.26
N ILE A 95 18.69 -4.71 -11.39
CA ILE A 95 19.12 -3.78 -12.44
C ILE A 95 18.76 -4.33 -13.82
N ALA A 96 18.95 -5.62 -14.07
CA ALA A 96 18.60 -6.25 -15.34
C ALA A 96 17.09 -6.19 -15.64
N GLN A 97 16.24 -6.37 -14.62
CA GLN A 97 14.78 -6.21 -14.78
C GLN A 97 14.42 -4.75 -15.08
N ILE A 98 15.03 -3.80 -14.38
CA ILE A 98 14.82 -2.36 -14.59
C ILE A 98 15.22 -1.97 -16.02
N GLU A 99 16.42 -2.34 -16.46
CA GLU A 99 16.93 -2.00 -17.81
C GLU A 99 16.08 -2.60 -18.93
N ARG A 100 15.61 -3.83 -18.76
CA ARG A 100 14.67 -4.46 -19.68
C ARG A 100 13.33 -3.72 -19.72
N CYS A 101 12.80 -3.30 -18.58
CA CYS A 101 11.59 -2.48 -18.54
C CYS A 101 11.79 -1.14 -19.26
N ILE A 102 12.91 -0.46 -19.00
CA ILE A 102 13.25 0.82 -19.64
C ILE A 102 13.30 0.66 -21.16
N GLU A 103 13.99 -0.37 -21.67
CA GLU A 103 14.07 -0.64 -23.11
C GLU A 103 12.68 -0.79 -23.74
N LYS A 104 11.81 -1.60 -23.13
CA LYS A 104 10.45 -1.84 -23.62
C LYS A 104 9.56 -0.60 -23.52
N LEU A 105 9.59 0.10 -22.40
CA LEU A 105 8.79 1.31 -22.19
C LEU A 105 9.20 2.43 -23.14
N ASN A 106 10.50 2.62 -23.38
CA ASN A 106 11.01 3.57 -24.35
C ASN A 106 10.57 3.22 -25.79
N ALA A 107 10.61 1.93 -26.18
CA ALA A 107 10.15 1.47 -27.48
C ALA A 107 8.64 1.72 -27.69
N LEU A 108 7.86 1.71 -26.63
CA LEU A 108 6.42 1.98 -26.64
C LEU A 108 6.07 3.46 -26.45
N GLY A 109 7.06 4.34 -26.26
CA GLY A 109 6.86 5.76 -25.97
C GLY A 109 6.13 6.01 -24.65
N ILE A 110 6.39 5.19 -23.63
CA ILE A 110 5.76 5.27 -22.32
C ILE A 110 6.74 5.81 -21.29
N ALA A 111 6.36 6.89 -20.62
CA ALA A 111 7.11 7.43 -19.49
C ALA A 111 7.01 6.48 -18.29
N TYR A 112 8.08 6.44 -17.49
CA TYR A 112 8.17 5.57 -16.31
C TYR A 112 8.73 6.33 -15.12
N ALA A 113 8.68 5.71 -13.94
CA ALA A 113 9.34 6.22 -12.74
C ALA A 113 9.95 5.07 -11.94
N PHE A 114 10.89 5.45 -11.08
CA PHE A 114 11.48 4.60 -10.04
C PHE A 114 10.91 5.01 -8.69
N VAL A 115 10.53 4.03 -7.89
CA VAL A 115 10.05 4.23 -6.53
C VAL A 115 11.09 3.71 -5.56
N THR A 116 11.54 4.58 -4.65
CA THR A 116 12.34 4.21 -3.48
C THR A 116 11.51 4.42 -2.22
N PRO A 117 11.97 4.05 -1.03
CA PRO A 117 11.25 4.32 0.21
C PRO A 117 10.86 5.78 0.40
N GLU A 118 11.71 6.73 -0.02
CA GLU A 118 11.52 8.17 0.19
C GLU A 118 11.11 8.93 -1.07
N GLU A 119 11.60 8.52 -2.25
CA GLU A 119 11.52 9.30 -3.46
C GLU A 119 10.76 8.60 -4.59
N ILE A 120 10.18 9.40 -5.46
CA ILE A 120 9.74 9.01 -6.80
C ILE A 120 10.58 9.80 -7.81
N ALA A 121 11.24 9.09 -8.74
CA ALA A 121 12.02 9.71 -9.80
C ALA A 121 11.43 9.33 -11.16
N VAL A 122 10.88 10.31 -11.89
CA VAL A 122 10.25 10.11 -13.19
C VAL A 122 11.28 10.19 -14.33
N SER A 123 11.05 9.45 -15.40
CA SER A 123 11.92 9.48 -16.60
C SER A 123 11.85 10.80 -17.35
N GLU A 124 10.67 11.40 -17.35
CA GLU A 124 10.37 12.68 -17.99
C GLU A 124 9.13 13.32 -17.36
N GLU A 125 8.95 14.60 -17.60
CA GLU A 125 7.75 15.30 -17.21
C GLU A 125 6.83 15.53 -18.41
N ASN A 126 5.60 15.01 -18.32
CA ASN A 126 4.56 15.22 -19.31
C ASN A 126 3.17 15.31 -18.64
N PRO A 127 2.09 15.68 -19.37
CA PRO A 127 0.75 15.82 -18.79
C PRO A 127 0.21 14.55 -18.11
N ILE A 128 0.53 13.37 -18.65
CA ILE A 128 0.08 12.08 -18.08
C ILE A 128 0.78 11.82 -16.75
N VAL A 129 2.10 12.00 -16.72
CA VAL A 129 2.91 11.88 -15.48
C VAL A 129 2.38 12.82 -14.42
N ARG A 130 2.22 14.11 -14.73
CA ARG A 130 1.68 15.10 -13.77
C ARG A 130 0.31 14.73 -13.24
N ALA A 131 -0.61 14.35 -14.11
CA ALA A 131 -1.97 13.97 -13.72
C ALA A 131 -1.99 12.72 -12.80
N ALA A 132 -1.15 11.74 -13.09
CA ALA A 132 -1.07 10.51 -12.31
C ALA A 132 -0.38 10.73 -10.94
N THR A 133 0.69 11.53 -10.90
CA THR A 133 1.48 11.73 -9.67
C THR A 133 0.89 12.77 -8.72
N ALA A 134 0.15 13.76 -9.21
CA ALA A 134 -0.41 14.84 -8.41
C ALA A 134 -1.14 14.40 -7.12
N PRO A 135 -1.93 13.30 -7.10
CA PRO A 135 -2.59 12.85 -5.89
C PRO A 135 -1.68 12.17 -4.87
N ILE A 136 -0.44 11.83 -5.24
CA ILE A 136 0.49 11.05 -4.42
C ILE A 136 1.67 11.89 -3.99
N LYS A 137 2.39 12.50 -4.94
CA LYS A 137 3.62 13.25 -4.70
C LYS A 137 3.87 14.22 -5.85
N THR A 138 3.99 15.50 -5.54
CA THR A 138 4.21 16.56 -6.54
C THR A 138 5.67 17.03 -6.64
N ASP A 139 6.50 16.68 -5.65
CA ASP A 139 7.92 17.02 -5.53
C ASP A 139 8.83 15.86 -5.98
N TYR A 140 8.44 15.16 -7.06
CA TYR A 140 9.25 14.09 -7.63
C TYR A 140 10.51 14.63 -8.35
N VAL A 141 11.51 13.78 -8.46
CA VAL A 141 12.75 14.06 -9.21
C VAL A 141 12.55 13.69 -10.69
N VAL A 142 13.14 14.47 -11.63
CA VAL A 142 13.21 14.07 -13.05
C VAL A 142 14.62 13.54 -13.32
N ASP A 143 14.75 12.21 -13.38
CA ASP A 143 16.02 11.54 -13.64
C ASP A 143 15.79 10.11 -14.19
N PRO A 144 15.93 9.90 -15.52
CA PRO A 144 15.73 8.60 -16.16
C PRO A 144 16.80 7.54 -15.78
N LYS A 145 17.85 7.95 -15.06
CA LYS A 145 18.93 7.08 -14.59
C LYS A 145 19.00 6.99 -13.06
N PHE A 146 17.95 7.37 -12.38
CA PHE A 146 17.92 7.40 -10.91
C PHE A 146 18.25 6.04 -10.27
N TYR A 147 17.86 4.94 -10.91
CA TYR A 147 18.13 3.56 -10.49
C TYR A 147 19.63 3.22 -10.35
N LEU A 148 20.51 3.98 -11.01
CA LEU A 148 21.97 3.83 -10.87
C LEU A 148 22.52 4.50 -9.60
N LYS A 149 21.74 5.36 -8.97
CA LYS A 149 22.12 6.16 -7.79
C LYS A 149 21.44 5.68 -6.52
N SER A 150 20.31 5.00 -6.64
CA SER A 150 19.49 4.59 -5.52
C SER A 150 18.75 3.28 -5.84
N THR A 151 18.54 2.45 -4.82
CA THR A 151 17.83 1.18 -4.98
C THR A 151 16.35 1.43 -5.27
N ALA A 152 15.93 1.20 -6.51
CA ALA A 152 14.52 1.20 -6.86
C ALA A 152 13.87 -0.11 -6.41
N VAL A 153 12.81 -0.02 -5.62
CA VAL A 153 12.06 -1.20 -5.16
C VAL A 153 10.90 -1.53 -6.08
N GLN A 154 10.40 -0.55 -6.84
CA GLN A 154 9.31 -0.68 -7.79
C GLN A 154 9.50 0.30 -8.93
N MET A 155 8.92 0.02 -10.10
CA MET A 155 8.76 0.99 -11.16
C MET A 155 7.28 1.38 -11.31
N LEU A 156 7.03 2.56 -11.88
CA LEU A 156 5.73 2.97 -12.39
C LEU A 156 5.83 3.06 -13.92
N ALA A 157 4.71 2.82 -14.61
CA ALA A 157 4.57 3.14 -16.02
C ALA A 157 3.30 3.97 -16.22
N PHE A 158 3.41 5.00 -17.07
CA PHE A 158 2.35 6.00 -17.25
C PHE A 158 1.70 5.85 -18.62
N TYR A 159 0.56 5.15 -18.66
CA TYR A 159 -0.21 4.93 -19.87
C TYR A 159 -1.70 4.70 -19.54
N PRO A 160 -2.63 5.05 -20.45
CA PRO A 160 -4.05 4.84 -20.26
C PRO A 160 -4.43 3.34 -20.31
N GLU A 161 -5.50 2.98 -19.61
CA GLU A 161 -6.02 1.60 -19.54
C GLU A 161 -6.25 0.97 -20.92
N SER A 162 -6.62 1.78 -21.91
CA SER A 162 -6.81 1.33 -23.30
C SER A 162 -5.57 0.68 -23.95
N ARG A 163 -4.39 0.83 -23.35
CA ARG A 163 -3.14 0.21 -23.79
C ARG A 163 -2.75 -1.06 -23.01
N ASP A 164 -3.57 -1.52 -22.07
CA ASP A 164 -3.23 -2.70 -21.24
C ASP A 164 -2.97 -3.96 -22.07
N GLU A 165 -3.72 -4.18 -23.15
CA GLU A 165 -3.51 -5.33 -24.04
C GLU A 165 -2.18 -5.23 -24.81
N GLU A 166 -1.85 -4.03 -25.33
CA GLU A 166 -0.58 -3.74 -25.97
C GLU A 166 0.59 -4.03 -25.04
N ILE A 167 0.48 -3.59 -23.78
CA ILE A 167 1.53 -3.80 -22.78
C ILE A 167 1.69 -5.29 -22.45
N ARG A 168 0.60 -6.01 -22.29
CA ARG A 168 0.65 -7.48 -22.10
C ARG A 168 1.32 -8.19 -23.26
N ALA A 169 1.00 -7.79 -24.48
CA ALA A 169 1.58 -8.38 -25.70
C ALA A 169 3.04 -7.99 -25.95
N SER A 170 3.52 -6.89 -25.36
CA SER A 170 4.87 -6.35 -25.61
C SER A 170 6.02 -7.20 -25.04
N GLY A 171 5.71 -8.12 -24.11
CA GLY A 171 6.72 -8.85 -23.36
C GLY A 171 7.42 -8.00 -22.29
N LEU A 172 6.83 -6.87 -21.89
CA LEU A 172 7.35 -6.03 -20.79
C LEU A 172 7.40 -6.79 -19.47
N LEU A 173 6.31 -7.49 -19.14
CA LEU A 173 6.14 -8.12 -17.85
C LEU A 173 6.84 -9.48 -17.76
N LEU A 174 6.86 -10.24 -18.85
CA LEU A 174 7.30 -11.65 -18.87
C LEU A 174 6.66 -12.45 -17.71
N ASP A 175 7.24 -13.58 -17.37
CA ASP A 175 6.75 -14.44 -16.28
C ASP A 175 7.25 -14.02 -14.88
N GLU A 176 7.95 -12.88 -14.78
CA GLU A 176 8.59 -12.43 -13.53
C GLU A 176 7.94 -11.19 -12.91
N LEU A 177 7.24 -10.40 -13.71
CA LEU A 177 6.70 -9.11 -13.31
C LEU A 177 5.19 -9.08 -13.53
N LYS A 178 4.51 -8.30 -12.69
CA LYS A 178 3.10 -7.95 -12.84
C LYS A 178 2.94 -6.44 -12.91
N ALA A 179 1.88 -5.99 -13.59
CA ALA A 179 1.40 -4.62 -13.55
C ALA A 179 0.14 -4.55 -12.69
N VAL A 180 0.11 -3.63 -11.73
CA VAL A 180 -1.05 -3.37 -10.87
C VAL A 180 -1.52 -1.95 -11.13
N ARG A 181 -2.74 -1.81 -11.69
CA ARG A 181 -3.32 -0.50 -11.99
C ARG A 181 -3.89 0.13 -10.72
N TRP A 182 -3.50 1.38 -10.46
CA TRP A 182 -3.96 2.18 -9.34
C TRP A 182 -4.52 3.55 -9.78
N ASN A 183 -4.34 3.90 -11.06
CA ASN A 183 -4.85 5.13 -11.66
C ASN A 183 -5.20 4.85 -13.12
N GLN A 184 -6.17 5.58 -13.70
CA GLN A 184 -6.54 5.44 -15.11
C GLN A 184 -5.35 5.56 -16.09
N ASN A 185 -4.27 6.21 -15.69
CA ASN A 185 -3.08 6.49 -16.49
C ASN A 185 -1.78 5.97 -15.86
N ALA A 186 -1.84 5.11 -14.85
CA ALA A 186 -0.64 4.59 -14.21
C ALA A 186 -0.80 3.19 -13.64
N VAL A 187 0.27 2.43 -13.71
CA VAL A 187 0.41 1.11 -13.10
C VAL A 187 1.71 1.03 -12.29
N ASP A 188 1.69 0.21 -11.25
CA ASP A 188 2.88 -0.29 -10.57
C ASP A 188 3.44 -1.47 -11.37
N ILE A 189 4.75 -1.51 -11.58
CA ILE A 189 5.48 -2.67 -12.12
C ILE A 189 6.32 -3.25 -10.99
N LEU A 190 6.00 -4.45 -10.59
CA LEU A 190 6.63 -5.13 -9.48
C LEU A 190 6.80 -6.63 -9.77
N ARG A 191 7.61 -7.31 -8.98
CA ARG A 191 7.77 -8.76 -9.09
C ARG A 191 6.45 -9.47 -8.77
N ILE A 192 6.19 -10.59 -9.46
CA ILE A 192 4.91 -11.30 -9.38
C ILE A 192 4.56 -11.75 -7.96
N GLU A 193 5.59 -12.14 -7.17
CA GLU A 193 5.45 -12.58 -5.79
C GLU A 193 5.31 -11.43 -4.77
N ASN A 194 5.46 -10.19 -5.18
CA ASN A 194 5.34 -9.05 -4.26
C ASN A 194 3.89 -8.61 -4.09
N SER A 195 3.49 -8.45 -2.84
CA SER A 195 2.16 -7.99 -2.43
C SER A 195 2.19 -7.48 -1.00
N LYS A 196 1.14 -6.79 -0.57
CA LYS A 196 0.95 -6.45 0.87
C LYS A 196 1.00 -7.69 1.74
N ALA A 197 0.44 -8.82 1.27
CA ALA A 197 0.46 -10.11 1.96
C ALA A 197 1.87 -10.56 2.35
N ARG A 198 2.81 -10.56 1.39
CA ARG A 198 4.20 -10.94 1.64
C ARG A 198 4.85 -10.07 2.72
N GLY A 199 4.63 -8.75 2.66
CA GLY A 199 5.15 -7.84 3.67
C GLY A 199 4.55 -8.09 5.05
N ILE A 200 3.26 -8.39 5.12
CA ILE A 200 2.56 -8.73 6.36
C ILE A 200 3.11 -10.03 6.95
N GLU A 201 3.32 -11.07 6.15
CA GLU A 201 3.91 -12.33 6.59
C GLU A 201 5.31 -12.13 7.21
N ASP A 202 6.14 -11.28 6.60
CA ASP A 202 7.46 -10.94 7.14
C ASP A 202 7.35 -10.22 8.49
N VAL A 203 6.43 -9.28 8.61
CA VAL A 203 6.14 -8.58 9.86
C VAL A 203 5.66 -9.55 10.95
N ILE A 204 4.68 -10.39 10.65
CA ILE A 204 4.16 -11.39 11.57
C ILE A 204 5.27 -12.31 12.08
N ARG A 205 6.13 -12.78 11.18
CA ARG A 205 7.31 -13.59 11.51
C ARG A 205 8.31 -12.82 12.39
N HIS A 206 8.55 -11.55 12.07
CA HIS A 206 9.46 -10.69 12.84
C HIS A 206 9.02 -10.51 14.29
N PHE A 207 7.71 -10.39 14.55
CA PHE A 207 7.16 -10.26 15.89
C PHE A 207 6.87 -11.61 16.58
N GLY A 208 7.12 -12.74 15.92
CA GLY A 208 6.83 -14.07 16.47
C GLY A 208 5.35 -14.31 16.71
N LEU A 209 4.48 -13.68 15.91
CA LEU A 209 3.04 -13.82 15.97
C LEU A 209 2.55 -14.92 15.01
N ASN A 210 1.30 -15.37 15.20
CA ASN A 210 0.59 -16.17 14.22
C ASN A 210 -0.29 -15.26 13.37
N ILE A 211 -0.58 -15.72 12.16
CA ILE A 211 -1.39 -14.93 11.22
C ILE A 211 -2.80 -14.67 11.75
N GLU A 212 -3.34 -15.58 12.55
CA GLU A 212 -4.64 -15.48 13.21
C GLU A 212 -4.69 -14.35 14.27
N ASN A 213 -3.53 -13.85 14.70
CA ASN A 213 -3.44 -12.68 15.57
C ASN A 213 -3.50 -11.34 14.81
N ALA A 214 -3.54 -11.41 13.47
CA ALA A 214 -3.58 -10.23 12.61
C ALA A 214 -4.99 -9.92 12.13
N MET A 215 -5.34 -8.64 12.17
CA MET A 215 -6.52 -8.06 11.53
C MET A 215 -6.09 -7.05 10.47
N ALA A 216 -6.89 -6.87 9.42
CA ALA A 216 -6.62 -5.83 8.43
C ALA A 216 -7.89 -5.06 8.05
N PHE A 217 -7.71 -3.78 7.77
CA PHE A 217 -8.72 -2.89 7.17
C PHE A 217 -8.23 -2.41 5.81
N GLY A 218 -9.13 -2.41 4.82
CA GLY A 218 -8.83 -2.00 3.46
C GLY A 218 -10.08 -1.66 2.66
N ASP A 219 -9.89 -1.10 1.45
CA ASP A 219 -10.97 -0.68 0.57
C ASP A 219 -10.72 -0.99 -0.91
N GLY A 220 -9.47 -1.19 -1.34
CA GLY A 220 -9.06 -1.31 -2.74
C GLY A 220 -8.67 -2.72 -3.19
N PHE A 221 -8.49 -2.88 -4.51
CA PHE A 221 -8.08 -4.17 -5.12
C PHE A 221 -6.71 -4.66 -4.64
N ASN A 222 -5.80 -3.75 -4.28
CA ASN A 222 -4.49 -4.10 -3.74
C ASN A 222 -4.54 -4.64 -2.30
N ASP A 223 -5.72 -4.68 -1.67
CA ASP A 223 -5.96 -5.28 -0.35
C ASP A 223 -6.44 -6.73 -0.43
N LEU A 224 -6.82 -7.23 -1.62
CA LEU A 224 -7.34 -8.59 -1.77
C LEU A 224 -6.38 -9.64 -1.20
N GLU A 225 -5.10 -9.61 -1.60
CA GLU A 225 -4.10 -10.56 -1.11
C GLU A 225 -3.83 -10.38 0.40
N MET A 226 -3.92 -9.16 0.93
CA MET A 226 -3.85 -8.89 2.35
C MET A 226 -5.01 -9.55 3.10
N PHE A 227 -6.24 -9.44 2.59
CA PHE A 227 -7.43 -10.03 3.19
C PHE A 227 -7.39 -11.56 3.20
N ASP A 228 -6.86 -12.17 2.13
CA ASP A 228 -6.67 -13.63 2.08
C ASP A 228 -5.62 -14.14 3.07
N THR A 229 -4.75 -13.26 3.55
CA THR A 229 -3.60 -13.63 4.39
C THR A 229 -3.91 -13.48 5.87
N VAL A 230 -4.53 -12.37 6.30
CA VAL A 230 -4.75 -12.12 7.74
C VAL A 230 -5.81 -13.01 8.35
N GLY A 231 -5.74 -13.22 9.66
CA GLY A 231 -6.73 -14.03 10.40
C GLY A 231 -8.13 -13.43 10.48
N PHE A 232 -8.27 -12.11 10.25
CA PHE A 232 -9.58 -11.46 10.18
C PHE A 232 -9.51 -10.18 9.33
N SER A 233 -10.30 -10.14 8.28
CA SER A 233 -10.33 -9.04 7.32
C SER A 233 -11.61 -8.22 7.42
N VAL A 234 -11.46 -6.88 7.34
CA VAL A 234 -12.56 -5.91 7.45
C VAL A 234 -12.54 -4.97 6.26
N ALA A 235 -13.50 -5.10 5.37
CA ALA A 235 -13.69 -4.15 4.27
C ALA A 235 -14.41 -2.89 4.77
N MET A 236 -13.92 -1.73 4.35
CA MET A 236 -14.61 -0.46 4.59
C MET A 236 -15.95 -0.42 3.86
N GLY A 237 -16.93 0.33 4.36
CA GLY A 237 -18.22 0.50 3.72
C GLY A 237 -18.16 1.12 2.31
N ASN A 238 -17.11 1.90 2.07
CA ASN A 238 -16.77 2.49 0.76
C ASN A 238 -15.87 1.60 -0.12
N ALA A 239 -15.54 0.39 0.31
CA ALA A 239 -14.65 -0.51 -0.42
C ALA A 239 -15.25 -0.98 -1.75
N GLU A 240 -14.37 -1.44 -2.64
CA GLU A 240 -14.76 -2.13 -3.88
C GLU A 240 -15.60 -3.37 -3.57
N GLU A 241 -16.58 -3.65 -4.40
CA GLU A 241 -17.55 -4.73 -4.13
C GLU A 241 -16.87 -6.12 -4.07
N GLU A 242 -15.85 -6.35 -4.91
CA GLU A 242 -15.08 -7.58 -4.88
C GLU A 242 -14.37 -7.77 -3.53
N LEU A 243 -13.80 -6.70 -2.96
CA LEU A 243 -13.15 -6.76 -1.66
C LEU A 243 -14.15 -7.03 -0.54
N LYS A 244 -15.36 -6.41 -0.59
CA LYS A 244 -16.43 -6.68 0.38
C LYS A 244 -16.89 -8.13 0.38
N GLN A 245 -16.96 -8.75 -0.79
CA GLN A 245 -17.33 -10.17 -0.92
C GLN A 245 -16.25 -11.12 -0.33
N ARG A 246 -15.00 -10.67 -0.30
CA ARG A 246 -13.87 -11.43 0.22
C ARG A 246 -13.65 -11.26 1.72
N ALA A 247 -14.12 -10.16 2.28
CA ALA A 247 -13.91 -9.80 3.67
C ALA A 247 -14.71 -10.69 4.64
N ASP A 248 -14.13 -10.96 5.83
CA ASP A 248 -14.85 -11.59 6.94
C ASP A 248 -15.97 -10.69 7.48
N TYR A 249 -15.77 -9.37 7.36
CA TYR A 249 -16.74 -8.38 7.81
C TYR A 249 -16.70 -7.11 6.93
N VAL A 250 -17.86 -6.53 6.67
CA VAL A 250 -17.98 -5.20 6.04
C VAL A 250 -18.45 -4.21 7.09
N THR A 251 -17.62 -3.20 7.34
CA THR A 251 -17.93 -2.14 8.31
C THR A 251 -18.62 -0.95 7.66
N LYS A 252 -18.77 0.16 8.39
CA LYS A 252 -19.33 1.41 7.89
C LYS A 252 -18.36 2.14 6.96
N HIS A 253 -18.87 3.18 6.30
CA HIS A 253 -18.07 4.08 5.49
C HIS A 253 -16.97 4.75 6.33
N ILE A 254 -15.85 5.12 5.69
CA ILE A 254 -14.73 5.81 6.37
C ILE A 254 -15.20 7.08 7.10
N GLU A 255 -16.12 7.83 6.50
CA GLU A 255 -16.69 9.06 7.10
C GLU A 255 -17.76 8.80 8.18
N GLU A 256 -18.10 7.54 8.44
CA GLU A 256 -19.02 7.10 9.48
C GLU A 256 -18.29 6.34 10.60
N ASP A 257 -17.02 6.64 10.80
CA ASP A 257 -16.15 6.00 11.80
C ASP A 257 -16.10 4.46 11.67
N GLY A 258 -16.06 3.94 10.43
CA GLY A 258 -16.13 2.51 10.12
C GLY A 258 -15.12 1.67 10.89
N ILE A 259 -13.86 2.12 11.03
CA ILE A 259 -12.83 1.41 11.79
C ILE A 259 -13.22 1.33 13.28
N LEU A 260 -13.55 2.46 13.90
CA LEU A 260 -13.94 2.50 15.31
C LEU A 260 -15.18 1.63 15.57
N TYR A 261 -16.16 1.67 14.63
CA TYR A 261 -17.37 0.87 14.71
C TYR A 261 -17.02 -0.64 14.74
N ALA A 262 -16.22 -1.13 13.79
CA ALA A 262 -15.83 -2.53 13.74
C ALA A 262 -15.05 -2.96 14.99
N LEU A 263 -14.09 -2.17 15.46
CA LEU A 263 -13.28 -2.49 16.63
C LEU A 263 -14.13 -2.60 17.91
N LYS A 264 -15.17 -1.77 18.06
CA LYS A 264 -16.14 -1.87 19.17
C LYS A 264 -17.07 -3.08 19.01
N GLU A 265 -17.55 -3.37 17.81
CA GLU A 265 -18.42 -4.52 17.52
C GLU A 265 -17.75 -5.84 17.91
N PHE A 266 -16.46 -5.97 17.64
CA PHE A 266 -15.66 -7.16 18.00
C PHE A 266 -15.04 -7.08 19.41
N LYS A 267 -15.34 -6.05 20.20
CA LYS A 267 -14.82 -5.83 21.56
C LYS A 267 -13.29 -5.80 21.63
N ILE A 268 -12.67 -5.26 20.58
CA ILE A 268 -11.23 -5.00 20.54
C ILE A 268 -10.94 -3.69 21.29
N LEU A 269 -11.83 -2.70 21.11
CA LEU A 269 -11.86 -1.44 21.86
C LEU A 269 -13.03 -1.36 22.82
#